data_419bdfcaf85ad859cba729d011a72eae
#
_entry.id   419bdfcaf85ad859cba729d011a72eae
#
_cell.length_a   1.000
_cell.length_b   1.000
_cell.length_c   1.000
_cell.angle_alpha   90.00
_cell.angle_beta   90.00
_cell.angle_gamma   90.00
#
_symmetry.space_group_name_H-M   'P 1'
#
loop_
_entity.id
_entity.type
_entity.pdbx_description
1 polymer ?
#
loop_
_entity_poly.entity_id
_entity_poly.type
_entity_poly.pdbx_seq_one_letter_code
_entity_poly.pdbx_strand_id
1 'polypeptide(L)'
;MIQYENGNFDTLKNYKPIQLFVNTVPVDTSKAFKPIKPAKTIPYPYQEVFKKYIVYVAAIVAIIALIILFFWYRNKLKNKVVKKITPLDAHTKALEKLKEIEKQKLWQNDKTKEYYLDISETLRVYLEERFKVNALETTTDEILENMKLANGSKALNVKLKEVLQQCDLAKFARFKPSPEENVRLMKTAQDFVLHTKPKPIVEEPKIEAK
;
A
#
# COMPACT_ATOMS: atom_id res chain seq x y z
N MET A 1 64.92 -43.85 -10.02
CA MET A 1 64.87 -43.98 -8.53
C MET A 1 66.14 -43.36 -8.00
N ILE A 2 66.03 -42.31 -7.22
CA ILE A 2 67.14 -41.60 -6.64
C ILE A 2 67.29 -42.17 -5.21
N GLN A 3 68.39 -42.82 -4.91
CA GLN A 3 68.69 -43.40 -3.58
C GLN A 3 69.74 -42.53 -2.94
N TYR A 4 69.53 -42.10 -1.73
CA TYR A 4 70.44 -41.28 -0.94
C TYR A 4 71.20 -42.23 0.02
N GLU A 5 72.44 -42.31 -0.13
CA GLU A 5 73.31 -42.94 0.84
C GLU A 5 74.54 -42.03 1.10
N ASN A 6 74.70 -41.60 2.34
CA ASN A 6 75.86 -40.81 2.83
C ASN A 6 76.07 -39.46 2.11
N GLY A 7 74.99 -38.76 1.70
CA GLY A 7 75.11 -37.41 1.11
C GLY A 7 75.63 -37.36 -0.34
N ASN A 8 75.87 -38.47 -0.97
CA ASN A 8 76.18 -38.51 -2.38
C ASN A 8 75.00 -38.96 -3.24
N PHE A 9 74.77 -38.26 -4.35
CA PHE A 9 73.74 -38.62 -5.31
C PHE A 9 74.25 -39.67 -6.28
N ASP A 10 73.72 -40.89 -6.17
CA ASP A 10 74.01 -41.89 -7.19
C ASP A 10 72.90 -41.98 -8.20
N THR A 11 73.24 -41.68 -9.46
CA THR A 11 72.26 -41.67 -10.57
C THR A 11 72.33 -43.02 -11.26
N LEU A 12 71.31 -43.84 -11.02
CA LEU A 12 71.16 -45.12 -11.73
C LEU A 12 70.92 -44.88 -13.19
N LYS A 13 71.91 -45.01 -14.05
CA LYS A 13 71.77 -44.96 -15.48
C LYS A 13 71.14 -46.29 -15.98
N ASN A 14 69.98 -46.16 -16.61
CA ASN A 14 69.41 -47.35 -17.28
C ASN A 14 70.19 -47.61 -18.58
N TYR A 15 71.00 -48.67 -18.56
CA TYR A 15 71.91 -49.06 -19.64
C TYR A 15 71.17 -49.75 -20.81
N LYS A 16 69.90 -50.03 -20.69
CA LYS A 16 69.08 -50.58 -21.81
C LYS A 16 68.32 -49.45 -22.51
N PRO A 17 68.76 -49.04 -23.70
CA PRO A 17 67.98 -48.08 -24.47
C PRO A 17 66.62 -48.66 -24.86
N ILE A 18 65.55 -47.99 -24.45
CA ILE A 18 64.18 -48.31 -24.89
C ILE A 18 64.04 -47.77 -26.31
N GLN A 19 63.95 -48.67 -27.28
CA GLN A 19 63.67 -48.29 -28.64
C GLN A 19 62.19 -47.88 -28.76
N LEU A 20 61.93 -46.58 -28.91
CA LEU A 20 60.62 -46.06 -29.20
C LEU A 20 60.43 -46.00 -30.69
N PHE A 21 59.62 -46.86 -31.25
CA PHE A 21 59.18 -46.73 -32.66
C PHE A 21 58.06 -45.71 -32.75
N VAL A 22 58.38 -44.54 -33.26
CA VAL A 22 57.38 -43.53 -33.59
C VAL A 22 56.95 -43.73 -35.02
N ASN A 23 55.75 -44.28 -35.21
CA ASN A 23 55.14 -44.30 -36.53
C ASN A 23 54.68 -42.90 -36.90
N THR A 24 55.35 -42.30 -37.87
CA THR A 24 54.89 -41.07 -38.47
C THR A 24 53.70 -41.36 -39.36
N VAL A 25 52.58 -40.75 -39.02
CA VAL A 25 51.39 -40.76 -39.89
C VAL A 25 51.72 -39.96 -41.15
N PRO A 26 51.62 -40.52 -42.36
CA PRO A 26 51.88 -39.76 -43.57
C PRO A 26 50.90 -38.59 -43.67
N VAL A 27 51.36 -37.39 -43.46
CA VAL A 27 50.55 -36.18 -43.64
C VAL A 27 50.68 -35.73 -45.08
N ASP A 28 49.54 -35.68 -45.78
CA ASP A 28 49.44 -35.14 -47.12
C ASP A 28 49.63 -33.60 -47.08
N THR A 29 50.83 -33.15 -47.31
CA THR A 29 51.20 -31.72 -47.29
C THR A 29 50.65 -30.93 -48.48
N SER A 30 50.04 -31.58 -49.44
CA SER A 30 49.42 -30.91 -50.60
C SER A 30 48.03 -30.31 -50.26
N LYS A 31 47.44 -30.72 -49.15
CA LYS A 31 46.13 -30.20 -48.69
C LYS A 31 46.32 -29.06 -47.72
N ALA A 32 45.66 -27.95 -47.98
CA ALA A 32 45.59 -26.83 -47.06
C ALA A 32 45.03 -27.25 -45.69
N PHE A 33 45.53 -26.65 -44.60
CA PHE A 33 45.04 -26.90 -43.25
C PHE A 33 43.50 -26.74 -43.18
N LYS A 34 42.81 -27.69 -42.61
CA LYS A 34 41.35 -27.57 -42.37
C LYS A 34 41.14 -26.41 -41.43
N PRO A 35 40.28 -25.44 -41.77
CA PRO A 35 39.98 -24.34 -40.89
C PRO A 35 39.42 -24.86 -39.56
N ILE A 36 39.74 -24.11 -38.47
CA ILE A 36 39.19 -24.42 -37.15
C ILE A 36 37.65 -24.32 -37.23
N LYS A 37 36.98 -25.37 -36.78
CA LYS A 37 35.51 -25.35 -36.73
C LYS A 37 35.04 -24.16 -35.88
N PRO A 38 34.13 -23.32 -36.40
CA PRO A 38 33.57 -22.21 -35.59
C PRO A 38 32.87 -22.77 -34.36
N ALA A 39 32.87 -21.96 -33.28
CA ALA A 39 32.18 -22.33 -32.07
C ALA A 39 30.70 -22.64 -32.35
N LYS A 40 30.24 -23.80 -31.95
CA LYS A 40 28.85 -24.22 -32.15
C LYS A 40 27.98 -23.36 -31.23
N THR A 41 27.26 -22.38 -31.79
CA THR A 41 26.23 -21.63 -31.09
C THR A 41 25.07 -22.58 -30.77
N ILE A 42 24.88 -22.86 -29.49
CA ILE A 42 23.73 -23.62 -29.01
C ILE A 42 22.56 -22.61 -28.98
N PRO A 43 21.48 -22.81 -29.75
CA PRO A 43 20.31 -21.96 -29.64
C PRO A 43 19.77 -22.05 -28.21
N TYR A 44 19.54 -20.89 -27.59
CA TYR A 44 19.01 -20.79 -26.21
C TYR A 44 17.63 -21.46 -26.19
N PRO A 45 17.39 -22.49 -25.40
CA PRO A 45 16.10 -23.20 -25.39
C PRO A 45 15.07 -22.34 -24.61
N TYR A 46 14.51 -21.33 -25.27
CA TYR A 46 13.48 -20.44 -24.67
C TYR A 46 12.33 -21.24 -24.03
N GLN A 47 12.01 -22.41 -24.60
CA GLN A 47 10.93 -23.26 -24.10
C GLN A 47 11.22 -23.87 -22.72
N GLU A 48 12.48 -24.21 -22.40
CA GLU A 48 12.85 -24.75 -21.09
C GLU A 48 12.88 -23.68 -20.02
N VAL A 49 13.36 -22.49 -20.38
CA VAL A 49 13.35 -21.33 -19.47
C VAL A 49 11.92 -20.92 -19.13
N PHE A 50 11.03 -20.86 -20.14
CA PHE A 50 9.62 -20.55 -19.92
C PHE A 50 8.93 -21.57 -18.98
N LYS A 51 9.15 -22.87 -19.17
CA LYS A 51 8.57 -23.89 -18.31
C LYS A 51 8.99 -23.75 -16.84
N LYS A 52 10.24 -23.36 -16.60
CA LYS A 52 10.76 -23.17 -15.23
C LYS A 52 10.14 -21.97 -14.52
N TYR A 53 9.92 -20.88 -15.25
CA TYR A 53 9.42 -19.62 -14.64
C TYR A 53 7.92 -19.44 -14.72
N ILE A 54 7.19 -20.22 -15.52
CA ILE A 54 5.73 -20.09 -15.71
C ILE A 54 4.96 -20.23 -14.39
N VAL A 55 5.44 -21.09 -13.48
CA VAL A 55 4.82 -21.28 -12.17
C VAL A 55 4.95 -20.02 -11.31
N TYR A 56 6.12 -19.38 -11.32
CA TYR A 56 6.34 -18.14 -10.56
C TYR A 56 5.54 -16.97 -11.16
N VAL A 57 5.48 -16.86 -12.47
CA VAL A 57 4.66 -15.85 -13.16
C VAL A 57 3.18 -16.06 -12.85
N ALA A 58 2.68 -17.29 -12.91
CA ALA A 58 1.31 -17.62 -12.55
C ALA A 58 1.00 -17.27 -11.08
N ALA A 59 1.93 -17.53 -10.14
CA ALA A 59 1.77 -17.16 -8.74
C ALA A 59 1.69 -15.63 -8.54
N ILE A 60 2.55 -14.87 -9.23
CA ILE A 60 2.53 -13.40 -9.18
C ILE A 60 1.20 -12.87 -9.72
N VAL A 61 0.75 -13.38 -10.88
CA VAL A 61 -0.54 -12.98 -11.47
C VAL A 61 -1.70 -13.31 -10.53
N ALA A 62 -1.68 -14.47 -9.88
CA ALA A 62 -2.70 -14.85 -8.90
C ALA A 62 -2.72 -13.90 -7.68
N ILE A 63 -1.55 -13.52 -7.16
CA ILE A 63 -1.44 -12.55 -6.05
C ILE A 63 -1.99 -11.19 -6.46
N ILE A 64 -1.63 -10.69 -7.65
CA ILE A 64 -2.14 -9.42 -8.17
C ILE A 64 -3.66 -9.48 -8.33
N ALA A 65 -4.19 -10.58 -8.87
CA ALA A 65 -5.63 -10.78 -9.01
C ALA A 65 -6.34 -10.78 -7.64
N LEU A 66 -5.78 -11.44 -6.63
CA LEU A 66 -6.32 -11.44 -5.26
C LEU A 66 -6.31 -10.04 -4.64
N ILE A 67 -5.24 -9.27 -4.85
CA ILE A 67 -5.15 -7.87 -4.38
C ILE A 67 -6.23 -7.02 -5.06
N ILE A 68 -6.39 -7.12 -6.38
CA ILE A 68 -7.43 -6.39 -7.14
C ILE A 68 -8.83 -6.81 -6.64
N LEU A 69 -9.06 -8.10 -6.46
CA LEU A 69 -10.33 -8.65 -5.96
C LEU A 69 -10.61 -8.18 -4.53
N PHE A 70 -9.60 -8.14 -3.66
CA PHE A 70 -9.71 -7.61 -2.30
C PHE A 70 -10.06 -6.12 -2.30
N PHE A 71 -9.39 -5.28 -3.11
CA PHE A 71 -9.72 -3.86 -3.24
C PHE A 71 -11.10 -3.66 -3.85
N TRP A 72 -11.47 -4.43 -4.87
CA TRP A 72 -12.79 -4.37 -5.49
C TRP A 72 -13.91 -4.79 -4.52
N TYR A 73 -13.68 -5.88 -3.76
CA TYR A 73 -14.64 -6.35 -2.73
C TYR A 73 -14.78 -5.33 -1.60
N ARG A 74 -13.67 -4.80 -1.12
CA ARG A 74 -13.65 -3.73 -0.11
C ARG A 74 -14.37 -2.47 -0.60
N ASN A 75 -14.16 -2.07 -1.85
CA ASN A 75 -14.81 -0.92 -2.46
C ASN A 75 -16.30 -1.18 -2.71
N LYS A 76 -16.68 -2.41 -3.09
CA LYS A 76 -18.09 -2.82 -3.23
C LYS A 76 -18.83 -2.84 -1.89
N LEU A 77 -18.15 -3.21 -0.79
CA LEU A 77 -18.72 -3.11 0.56
C LEU A 77 -18.92 -1.64 0.97
N LYS A 78 -17.97 -0.76 0.66
CA LYS A 78 -18.11 0.69 0.88
C LYS A 78 -19.25 1.27 0.01
N ASN A 79 -19.39 0.82 -1.22
CA ASN A 79 -20.40 1.33 -2.16
C ASN A 79 -21.80 0.71 -2.00
N LYS A 80 -21.99 -0.32 -1.14
CA LYS A 80 -23.32 -0.89 -0.89
C LYS A 80 -24.28 0.04 -0.15
N VAL A 81 -23.84 1.22 0.27
CA VAL A 81 -24.68 2.22 0.92
C VAL A 81 -24.60 3.57 0.20
N VAL A 82 -24.71 3.58 -1.13
CA VAL A 82 -25.19 4.78 -1.81
C VAL A 82 -26.73 4.65 -1.97
N LYS A 83 -27.44 4.41 -0.89
CA LYS A 83 -28.74 5.04 -0.71
C LYS A 83 -28.48 6.53 -0.85
N LYS A 84 -29.28 7.27 -1.61
CA LYS A 84 -29.28 8.75 -1.57
C LYS A 84 -29.39 9.16 -0.10
N ILE A 85 -28.24 9.36 0.54
CA ILE A 85 -28.20 9.75 1.95
C ILE A 85 -28.71 11.16 1.95
N THR A 86 -29.86 11.36 2.54
CA THR A 86 -30.39 12.70 2.72
C THR A 86 -29.46 13.44 3.70
N PRO A 87 -29.31 14.75 3.58
CA PRO A 87 -28.50 15.53 4.53
C PRO A 87 -28.92 15.33 5.99
N LEU A 88 -30.18 14.97 6.23
CA LEU A 88 -30.71 14.64 7.54
C LEU A 88 -30.19 13.28 8.04
N ASP A 89 -30.10 12.29 7.14
CA ASP A 89 -29.52 10.98 7.47
C ASP A 89 -28.04 11.09 7.81
N ALA A 90 -27.28 11.91 7.07
CA ALA A 90 -25.87 12.19 7.35
C ALA A 90 -25.66 12.76 8.75
N HIS A 91 -26.50 13.72 9.15
CA HIS A 91 -26.48 14.33 10.47
C HIS A 91 -26.75 13.30 11.59
N THR A 92 -27.78 12.47 11.43
CA THR A 92 -28.15 11.45 12.42
C THR A 92 -27.06 10.41 12.57
N LYS A 93 -26.54 9.89 11.46
CA LYS A 93 -25.45 8.92 11.44
C LYS A 93 -24.16 9.44 12.10
N ALA A 94 -23.79 10.68 11.83
CA ALA A 94 -22.61 11.29 12.43
C ALA A 94 -22.74 11.40 13.95
N LEU A 95 -23.91 11.81 14.46
CA LEU A 95 -24.16 11.88 15.89
C LEU A 95 -24.18 10.50 16.56
N GLU A 96 -24.80 9.51 15.91
CA GLU A 96 -24.83 8.14 16.42
C GLU A 96 -23.41 7.57 16.48
N LYS A 97 -22.60 7.79 15.46
CA LYS A 97 -21.21 7.32 15.41
C LYS A 97 -20.34 8.00 16.48
N LEU A 98 -20.46 9.31 16.67
CA LEU A 98 -19.75 10.02 17.74
C LEU A 98 -20.14 9.51 19.13
N LYS A 99 -21.43 9.22 19.37
CA LYS A 99 -21.90 8.60 20.63
C LYS A 99 -21.38 7.19 20.81
N GLU A 100 -21.26 6.41 19.75
CA GLU A 100 -20.66 5.08 19.79
C GLU A 100 -19.18 5.15 20.19
N ILE A 101 -18.39 6.04 19.57
CA ILE A 101 -16.99 6.27 19.92
C ILE A 101 -16.83 6.67 21.39
N GLU A 102 -17.69 7.53 21.90
CA GLU A 102 -17.70 7.93 23.30
C GLU A 102 -17.96 6.73 24.24
N LYS A 103 -18.91 5.86 23.89
CA LYS A 103 -19.23 4.63 24.66
C LYS A 103 -18.10 3.61 24.68
N GLN A 104 -17.28 3.54 23.62
CA GLN A 104 -16.15 2.61 23.51
C GLN A 104 -15.00 2.93 24.48
N LYS A 105 -14.98 4.11 25.08
CA LYS A 105 -13.96 4.55 26.06
C LYS A 105 -12.51 4.30 25.59
N LEU A 106 -12.25 4.54 24.31
CA LEU A 106 -10.97 4.19 23.67
C LEU A 106 -9.78 4.88 24.34
N TRP A 107 -9.86 6.18 24.61
CA TRP A 107 -8.76 6.91 25.21
C TRP A 107 -8.50 6.51 26.67
N GLN A 108 -9.53 6.02 27.40
CA GLN A 108 -9.36 5.47 28.76
C GLN A 108 -8.63 4.10 28.73
N ASN A 109 -8.66 3.39 27.61
CA ASN A 109 -8.03 2.10 27.38
C ASN A 109 -6.70 2.23 26.60
N ASP A 110 -5.98 3.35 26.74
CA ASP A 110 -4.71 3.66 26.05
C ASP A 110 -4.78 3.65 24.51
N LYS A 111 -5.99 3.64 23.92
CA LYS A 111 -6.24 3.70 22.49
C LYS A 111 -6.54 5.11 22.00
N THR A 112 -5.78 6.08 22.52
CA THR A 112 -5.97 7.51 22.21
C THR A 112 -5.90 7.78 20.71
N LYS A 113 -4.94 7.17 20.01
CA LYS A 113 -4.79 7.36 18.56
C LYS A 113 -6.03 6.90 17.78
N GLU A 114 -6.60 5.73 18.14
CA GLU A 114 -7.82 5.20 17.53
C GLU A 114 -9.00 6.13 17.75
N TYR A 115 -9.15 6.64 18.98
CA TYR A 115 -10.17 7.61 19.34
C TYR A 115 -10.17 8.87 18.45
N TYR A 116 -9.01 9.50 18.27
CA TYR A 116 -8.88 10.69 17.44
C TYR A 116 -9.04 10.40 15.95
N LEU A 117 -8.60 9.21 15.50
CA LEU A 117 -8.78 8.76 14.13
C LEU A 117 -10.27 8.61 13.80
N ASP A 118 -11.03 7.93 14.68
CA ASP A 118 -12.45 7.66 14.47
C ASP A 118 -13.28 8.94 14.48
N ILE A 119 -12.96 9.91 15.36
CA ILE A 119 -13.62 11.23 15.37
C ILE A 119 -13.34 11.98 14.07
N SER A 120 -12.06 12.03 13.64
CA SER A 120 -11.67 12.71 12.42
C SER A 120 -12.36 12.10 11.19
N GLU A 121 -12.37 10.76 11.08
CA GLU A 121 -13.03 10.05 9.96
C GLU A 121 -14.54 10.31 9.97
N THR A 122 -15.18 10.25 11.13
CA THR A 122 -16.62 10.51 11.26
C THR A 122 -16.99 11.93 10.80
N LEU A 123 -16.21 12.94 11.19
CA LEU A 123 -16.44 14.30 10.74
C LEU A 123 -16.17 14.48 9.25
N ARG A 124 -15.12 13.89 8.70
CA ARG A 124 -14.82 13.97 7.26
C ARG A 124 -15.92 13.32 6.41
N VAL A 125 -16.42 12.15 6.82
CA VAL A 125 -17.56 11.50 6.17
C VAL A 125 -18.80 12.39 6.23
N TYR A 126 -19.08 12.99 7.40
CA TYR A 126 -20.19 13.92 7.57
C TYR A 126 -20.09 15.14 6.64
N LEU A 127 -18.90 15.71 6.50
CA LEU A 127 -18.66 16.86 5.61
C LEU A 127 -18.91 16.49 4.14
N GLU A 128 -18.48 15.30 3.70
CA GLU A 128 -18.75 14.81 2.35
C GLU A 128 -20.24 14.61 2.10
N GLU A 129 -20.92 13.92 3.02
CA GLU A 129 -22.33 13.58 2.86
C GLU A 129 -23.22 14.82 2.93
N ARG A 130 -22.90 15.78 3.82
CA ARG A 130 -23.73 16.94 4.11
C ARG A 130 -23.44 18.14 3.23
N PHE A 131 -22.16 18.47 3.02
CA PHE A 131 -21.72 19.69 2.33
C PHE A 131 -21.15 19.43 0.94
N LYS A 132 -21.01 18.16 0.55
CA LYS A 132 -20.44 17.74 -0.74
C LYS A 132 -18.99 18.23 -0.92
N VAL A 133 -18.26 18.38 0.19
CA VAL A 133 -16.84 18.70 0.23
C VAL A 133 -16.07 17.39 0.21
N ASN A 134 -15.07 17.24 -0.66
CA ASN A 134 -14.24 16.03 -0.73
C ASN A 134 -13.26 15.94 0.48
N ALA A 135 -13.82 15.71 1.69
CA ALA A 135 -13.09 15.82 2.95
C ALA A 135 -12.24 14.59 3.29
N LEU A 136 -12.50 13.43 2.67
CA LEU A 136 -11.72 12.21 2.92
C LEU A 136 -10.37 12.21 2.20
N GLU A 137 -10.28 12.90 1.06
CA GLU A 137 -9.08 12.90 0.20
C GLU A 137 -8.28 14.19 0.29
N THR A 138 -8.79 15.21 1.03
CA THR A 138 -8.16 16.53 1.13
C THR A 138 -7.55 16.78 2.52
N THR A 139 -6.64 17.74 2.58
CA THR A 139 -6.01 18.17 3.83
C THR A 139 -6.97 18.96 4.72
N THR A 140 -6.65 19.08 6.01
CA THR A 140 -7.47 19.86 6.95
C THR A 140 -7.60 21.31 6.54
N ASP A 141 -6.56 21.94 6.00
CA ASP A 141 -6.61 23.34 5.55
C ASP A 141 -7.50 23.52 4.33
N GLU A 142 -7.43 22.61 3.35
CA GLU A 142 -8.31 22.62 2.18
C GLU A 142 -9.78 22.38 2.56
N ILE A 143 -10.05 21.49 3.52
CA ILE A 143 -11.40 21.30 4.06
C ILE A 143 -11.93 22.62 4.64
N LEU A 144 -11.13 23.30 5.44
CA LEU A 144 -11.53 24.55 6.09
C LEU A 144 -11.79 25.68 5.07
N GLU A 145 -11.02 25.73 3.99
CA GLU A 145 -11.23 26.68 2.91
C GLU A 145 -12.55 26.39 2.17
N ASN A 146 -12.80 25.14 1.79
CA ASN A 146 -14.03 24.71 1.16
C ASN A 146 -15.26 24.95 2.06
N MET A 147 -15.11 24.73 3.37
CA MET A 147 -16.20 24.97 4.33
C MET A 147 -16.52 26.45 4.55
N LYS A 148 -15.57 27.38 4.39
CA LYS A 148 -15.85 28.83 4.38
C LYS A 148 -16.82 29.19 3.28
N LEU A 149 -16.67 28.55 2.10
CA LEU A 149 -17.55 28.78 0.95
C LEU A 149 -18.92 28.12 1.13
N ALA A 150 -18.96 26.92 1.70
CA ALA A 150 -20.19 26.12 1.81
C ALA A 150 -21.12 26.51 2.96
N ASN A 151 -20.58 26.95 4.10
CA ASN A 151 -21.35 27.12 5.33
C ASN A 151 -21.49 28.60 5.79
N GLY A 152 -20.61 29.49 5.37
CA GLY A 152 -20.66 30.94 5.71
C GLY A 152 -20.52 31.27 7.21
N SER A 153 -20.61 30.29 8.14
CA SER A 153 -20.55 30.51 9.58
C SER A 153 -19.10 30.44 10.09
N LYS A 154 -18.54 31.61 10.41
CA LYS A 154 -17.18 31.73 10.94
C LYS A 154 -16.98 30.95 12.26
N ALA A 155 -17.98 30.97 13.16
CA ALA A 155 -17.93 30.29 14.44
C ALA A 155 -17.87 28.76 14.30
N LEU A 156 -18.64 28.19 13.38
CA LEU A 156 -18.63 26.74 13.11
C LEU A 156 -17.33 26.29 12.46
N ASN A 157 -16.76 27.10 11.58
CA ASN A 157 -15.48 26.81 10.96
C ASN A 157 -14.33 26.82 11.97
N VAL A 158 -14.39 27.69 12.98
CA VAL A 158 -13.40 27.69 14.09
C VAL A 158 -13.50 26.39 14.90
N LYS A 159 -14.71 25.95 15.26
CA LYS A 159 -14.91 24.66 15.97
C LYS A 159 -14.39 23.48 15.14
N LEU A 160 -14.71 23.43 13.87
CA LEU A 160 -14.23 22.37 12.97
C LEU A 160 -12.71 22.37 12.89
N LYS A 161 -12.08 23.54 12.74
CA LYS A 161 -10.65 23.71 12.72
C LYS A 161 -9.99 23.15 14.00
N GLU A 162 -10.51 23.54 15.17
CA GLU A 162 -10.00 23.06 16.46
C GLU A 162 -10.01 21.53 16.53
N VAL A 163 -11.13 20.91 16.17
CA VAL A 163 -11.26 19.43 16.23
C VAL A 163 -10.33 18.75 15.26
N LEU A 164 -10.32 19.13 13.97
CA LEU A 164 -9.49 18.46 12.97
C LEU A 164 -7.99 18.63 13.24
N GLN A 165 -7.54 19.83 13.65
CA GLN A 165 -6.15 20.06 13.99
C GLN A 165 -5.69 19.25 15.22
N GLN A 166 -6.52 19.14 16.26
CA GLN A 166 -6.21 18.28 17.41
C GLN A 166 -6.15 16.81 17.02
N CYS A 167 -7.05 16.35 16.15
CA CYS A 167 -7.01 15.00 15.61
C CYS A 167 -5.70 14.74 14.83
N ASP A 168 -5.26 15.68 14.00
CA ASP A 168 -4.04 15.56 13.23
C ASP A 168 -2.79 15.53 14.16
N LEU A 169 -2.75 16.34 15.21
CA LEU A 169 -1.69 16.33 16.22
C LEU A 169 -1.62 14.98 16.95
N ALA A 170 -2.75 14.44 17.39
CA ALA A 170 -2.79 13.13 18.07
C ALA A 170 -2.38 11.99 17.15
N LYS A 171 -2.68 12.09 15.86
CA LYS A 171 -2.36 11.08 14.86
C LYS A 171 -0.87 11.06 14.48
N PHE A 172 -0.25 12.23 14.33
CA PHE A 172 1.09 12.36 13.74
C PHE A 172 2.18 12.74 14.74
N ALA A 173 1.88 13.53 15.77
CA ALA A 173 2.87 14.09 16.68
C ALA A 173 3.08 13.31 17.99
N ARG A 174 2.51 12.10 18.16
CA ARG A 174 2.51 11.33 19.42
C ARG A 174 2.03 12.17 20.61
N PHE A 175 1.21 13.18 20.34
CA PHE A 175 0.61 14.03 21.36
C PHE A 175 -0.35 13.17 22.21
N LYS A 176 -0.22 13.26 23.55
CA LYS A 176 -1.12 12.62 24.51
C LYS A 176 -1.96 13.71 25.18
N PRO A 177 -3.18 13.95 24.71
CA PRO A 177 -4.07 14.94 25.30
C PRO A 177 -4.47 14.56 26.72
N SER A 178 -4.80 15.56 27.55
CA SER A 178 -5.36 15.34 28.89
C SER A 178 -6.78 14.76 28.81
N PRO A 179 -7.28 14.11 29.87
CA PRO A 179 -8.66 13.64 29.94
C PRO A 179 -9.68 14.72 29.62
N GLU A 180 -9.46 15.95 30.11
CA GLU A 180 -10.33 17.11 29.91
C GLU A 180 -10.35 17.51 28.43
N GLU A 181 -9.19 17.46 27.74
CA GLU A 181 -9.08 17.76 26.32
C GLU A 181 -9.82 16.72 25.47
N ASN A 182 -9.74 15.43 25.84
CA ASN A 182 -10.47 14.37 25.16
C ASN A 182 -11.99 14.58 25.24
N VAL A 183 -12.51 14.92 26.43
CA VAL A 183 -13.94 15.18 26.63
C VAL A 183 -14.36 16.46 25.88
N ARG A 184 -13.56 17.52 25.94
CA ARG A 184 -13.84 18.78 25.25
C ARG A 184 -13.88 18.58 23.73
N LEU A 185 -12.93 17.83 23.17
CA LEU A 185 -12.89 17.53 21.73
C LEU A 185 -14.18 16.84 21.27
N MET A 186 -14.59 15.78 21.97
CA MET A 186 -15.82 15.05 21.64
C MET A 186 -17.04 15.97 21.67
N LYS A 187 -17.15 16.79 22.73
CA LYS A 187 -18.24 17.77 22.85
C LYS A 187 -18.22 18.78 21.70
N THR A 188 -17.04 19.31 21.35
CA THR A 188 -16.91 20.26 20.24
C THR A 188 -17.29 19.62 18.90
N ALA A 189 -16.92 18.37 18.68
CA ALA A 189 -17.29 17.60 17.49
C ALA A 189 -18.82 17.37 17.40
N GLN A 190 -19.44 16.96 18.50
CA GLN A 190 -20.90 16.80 18.59
C GLN A 190 -21.62 18.12 18.40
N ASP A 191 -21.16 19.19 19.03
CA ASP A 191 -21.70 20.55 18.89
C ASP A 191 -21.65 21.05 17.45
N PHE A 192 -20.54 20.79 16.74
CA PHE A 192 -20.40 21.15 15.35
C PHE A 192 -21.48 20.46 14.49
N VAL A 193 -21.64 19.14 14.66
CA VAL A 193 -22.65 18.38 13.93
C VAL A 193 -24.06 18.87 14.27
N LEU A 194 -24.37 19.11 15.56
CA LEU A 194 -25.69 19.59 16.01
C LEU A 194 -26.06 20.95 15.39
N HIS A 195 -25.12 21.90 15.36
CA HIS A 195 -25.39 23.24 14.84
C HIS A 195 -25.39 23.33 13.29
N THR A 196 -24.94 22.25 12.62
CA THR A 196 -24.98 22.14 11.16
C THR A 196 -26.14 21.30 10.65
N LYS A 197 -27.15 21.02 11.50
CA LYS A 197 -28.37 20.30 11.12
C LYS A 197 -29.01 20.94 9.87
N PRO A 198 -29.36 20.18 8.82
CA PRO A 198 -30.08 20.70 7.67
C PRO A 198 -31.47 21.17 8.10
N LYS A 199 -31.92 22.27 7.54
CA LYS A 199 -33.34 22.64 7.65
C LYS A 199 -34.17 21.57 6.90
N PRO A 200 -35.29 21.09 7.45
CA PRO A 200 -36.14 20.17 6.72
C PRO A 200 -36.53 20.81 5.40
N ILE A 201 -36.27 20.12 4.30
CA ILE A 201 -36.83 20.52 2.99
C ILE A 201 -38.33 20.21 3.11
N VAL A 202 -39.14 21.24 3.27
CA VAL A 202 -40.57 21.13 3.06
C VAL A 202 -40.71 20.96 1.55
N GLU A 203 -40.93 19.74 1.08
CA GLU A 203 -41.37 19.52 -0.30
C GLU A 203 -42.71 20.24 -0.48
N GLU A 204 -42.70 21.34 -1.17
CA GLU A 204 -43.93 21.93 -1.64
C GLU A 204 -44.66 20.88 -2.50
N PRO A 205 -45.94 20.61 -2.23
CA PRO A 205 -46.71 19.66 -3.04
C PRO A 205 -46.69 20.15 -4.49
N LYS A 206 -46.16 19.32 -5.41
CA LYS A 206 -46.32 19.56 -6.84
C LYS A 206 -47.81 19.70 -7.11
N ILE A 207 -48.25 20.95 -7.33
CA ILE A 207 -49.57 21.22 -7.89
C ILE A 207 -49.51 20.69 -9.32
N GLU A 208 -50.08 19.51 -9.54
CA GLU A 208 -50.36 19.02 -10.89
C GLU A 208 -51.41 19.98 -11.48
N ALA A 209 -50.93 20.82 -12.38
CA ALA A 209 -51.82 21.61 -13.25
C ALA A 209 -52.55 20.62 -14.17
N LYS A 210 -53.86 20.58 -14.02
CA LYS A 210 -54.82 19.81 -14.80
C LYS A 210 -55.13 20.54 -16.12
#